data_468ed798d0fa58937503b184df6ab272
#
_entry.id   468ed798d0fa58937503b184df6ab272
#
_cell.length_a   1.000
_cell.length_b   1.000
_cell.length_c   1.000
_cell.angle_alpha   90.00
_cell.angle_beta   90.00
_cell.angle_gamma   90.00
#
_symmetry.space_group_name_H-M   'P 1'
#
loop_
_entity.id
_entity.type
_entity.pdbx_description
1 polymer ?
#
loop_
_entity_poly.entity_id
_entity_poly.type
_entity_poly.pdbx_seq_one_letter_code
_entity_poly.pdbx_strand_id
1 'polypeptide(L)'
;MSQMTPREIVQELDKHIVGQDEAKRAVAIALRNRWRRVQVDEPLRSEITPKNILMIGPTGVGKTEISRRLARLAKAPFIKVEATKFTEVGYVGREVDSIIRDLMDISVKMVREDEKSKVRHRAEDAAEERVLDALLPPPKQGIGFTTDAESATAGSDTRQKFRKMLREGKLDDKEIEVETQMMPVGVEIMAPPGMEEMTSQLQGMFQNLGGNRRSTRKLKVKDALKQLTDEEAGKMLDQEELKSRALEAVEQHGIVFLDELDKVARRTETQGADVSREGVQRDLLPLVEGSTINTKYGMVKTDHILFIASGAFHVSKPSDLIPELQGRFPIRVELKSLTTDDFVRILTEPDASLTSQYSALLATEDVTIEFVESGVRRLAEVAFQVNENTENIGARRLHTVMERLLETVSFEASDKGGTHVQINAGYVDEHLAELSKDEDLSRYIL
;
A
#
# COMPACT_ATOMS: atom_id res chain seq x y z
N MET A 1 -9.11 -15.58 -2.40
CA MET A 1 -10.03 -14.87 -1.46
C MET A 1 -9.94 -15.45 -0.07
N SER A 2 -10.02 -14.62 0.96
CA SER A 2 -10.10 -15.07 2.35
C SER A 2 -11.40 -15.84 2.60
N GLN A 3 -11.30 -17.04 3.19
CA GLN A 3 -12.48 -17.84 3.57
C GLN A 3 -13.11 -17.36 4.89
N MET A 4 -12.58 -16.30 5.48
CA MET A 4 -13.02 -15.76 6.77
C MET A 4 -14.51 -15.43 6.79
N THR A 5 -15.14 -15.73 7.90
CA THR A 5 -16.51 -15.28 8.19
C THR A 5 -16.53 -13.76 8.48
N PRO A 6 -17.68 -13.09 8.40
CA PRO A 6 -17.75 -11.67 8.75
C PRO A 6 -17.30 -11.36 10.17
N ARG A 7 -17.48 -12.27 11.12
CA ARG A 7 -17.02 -12.12 12.52
C ARG A 7 -15.50 -12.15 12.61
N GLU A 8 -14.85 -13.10 11.94
CA GLU A 8 -13.40 -13.19 11.89
C GLU A 8 -12.79 -11.96 11.19
N ILE A 9 -13.42 -11.44 10.13
CA ILE A 9 -12.97 -10.21 9.47
C ILE A 9 -13.03 -9.03 10.45
N VAL A 10 -14.12 -8.91 11.24
CA VAL A 10 -14.24 -7.85 12.25
C VAL A 10 -13.15 -8.01 13.31
N GLN A 11 -12.92 -9.22 13.82
CA GLN A 11 -11.85 -9.50 14.81
C GLN A 11 -10.45 -9.11 14.27
N GLU A 12 -10.17 -9.40 13.00
CA GLU A 12 -8.90 -8.97 12.38
C GLU A 12 -8.80 -7.44 12.23
N LEU A 13 -9.93 -6.77 11.95
CA LEU A 13 -9.97 -5.32 11.93
C LEU A 13 -9.80 -4.72 13.33
N ASP A 14 -10.33 -5.36 14.37
CA ASP A 14 -10.23 -4.93 15.76
C ASP A 14 -8.77 -4.86 16.27
N LYS A 15 -7.88 -5.68 15.73
CA LYS A 15 -6.43 -5.62 16.03
C LYS A 15 -5.76 -4.29 15.60
N HIS A 16 -6.43 -3.50 14.78
CA HIS A 16 -5.85 -2.29 14.19
C HIS A 16 -6.73 -1.05 14.35
N ILE A 17 -8.02 -1.23 14.58
CA ILE A 17 -9.03 -0.15 14.54
C ILE A 17 -9.90 -0.24 15.77
N VAL A 18 -9.81 0.76 16.61
CA VAL A 18 -10.61 0.89 17.81
C VAL A 18 -12.00 1.44 17.48
N GLY A 19 -13.03 0.85 18.07
CA GLY A 19 -14.41 1.28 17.85
C GLY A 19 -14.90 1.08 16.41
N GLN A 20 -15.82 1.92 15.97
CA GLN A 20 -16.35 1.96 14.59
C GLN A 20 -17.01 0.63 14.13
N ASP A 21 -17.72 -0.04 15.01
CA ASP A 21 -18.24 -1.41 14.81
C ASP A 21 -19.19 -1.52 13.62
N GLU A 22 -20.02 -0.51 13.39
CA GLU A 22 -20.94 -0.49 12.24
C GLU A 22 -20.17 -0.47 10.91
N ALA A 23 -19.12 0.35 10.83
CA ALA A 23 -18.28 0.44 9.63
C ALA A 23 -17.51 -0.86 9.40
N LYS A 24 -16.90 -1.45 10.44
CA LYS A 24 -16.22 -2.74 10.36
C LYS A 24 -17.16 -3.84 9.91
N ARG A 25 -18.39 -3.86 10.47
CA ARG A 25 -19.43 -4.84 10.09
C ARG A 25 -19.86 -4.68 8.63
N ALA A 26 -20.10 -3.45 8.16
CA ALA A 26 -20.49 -3.19 6.78
C ALA A 26 -19.45 -3.67 5.77
N VAL A 27 -18.17 -3.33 5.99
CA VAL A 27 -17.08 -3.76 5.11
C VAL A 27 -16.84 -5.27 5.17
N ALA A 28 -17.00 -5.90 6.35
CA ALA A 28 -16.89 -7.34 6.50
C ALA A 28 -17.98 -8.09 5.72
N ILE A 29 -19.22 -7.58 5.76
CA ILE A 29 -20.33 -8.13 4.97
C ILE A 29 -20.06 -7.95 3.48
N ALA A 30 -19.57 -6.78 3.04
CA ALA A 30 -19.26 -6.51 1.64
C ALA A 30 -18.18 -7.49 1.12
N LEU A 31 -17.12 -7.72 1.90
CA LEU A 31 -16.08 -8.69 1.55
C LEU A 31 -16.63 -10.12 1.47
N ARG A 32 -17.43 -10.53 2.46
CA ARG A 32 -18.04 -11.88 2.47
C ARG A 32 -19.01 -12.09 1.32
N ASN A 33 -19.75 -11.07 0.93
CA ASN A 33 -20.67 -11.16 -0.21
C ASN A 33 -19.93 -11.37 -1.54
N ARG A 34 -18.72 -10.84 -1.69
CA ARG A 34 -17.88 -11.15 -2.84
C ARG A 34 -17.47 -12.63 -2.88
N TRP A 35 -17.10 -13.20 -1.75
CA TRP A 35 -16.82 -14.62 -1.64
C TRP A 35 -18.06 -15.46 -1.96
N ARG A 36 -19.23 -15.08 -1.43
CA ARG A 36 -20.52 -15.75 -1.71
C ARG A 36 -20.84 -15.70 -3.20
N ARG A 37 -20.64 -14.55 -3.84
CA ARG A 37 -20.89 -14.38 -5.27
C ARG A 37 -20.12 -15.38 -6.13
N VAL A 38 -18.85 -15.64 -5.80
CA VAL A 38 -18.03 -16.63 -6.54
C VAL A 38 -18.58 -18.04 -6.43
N GLN A 39 -19.38 -18.36 -5.41
CA GLN A 39 -20.02 -19.66 -5.21
C GLN A 39 -21.38 -19.79 -5.93
N VAL A 40 -21.87 -18.72 -6.52
CA VAL A 40 -23.14 -18.71 -7.27
C VAL A 40 -22.85 -19.09 -8.73
N ASP A 41 -23.72 -19.92 -9.30
CA ASP A 41 -23.62 -20.34 -10.71
C ASP A 41 -24.07 -19.22 -11.67
N GLU A 42 -23.58 -19.28 -12.91
CA GLU A 42 -24.09 -18.44 -13.99
C GLU A 42 -25.51 -18.91 -14.41
N PRO A 43 -26.40 -18.00 -14.86
CA PRO A 43 -26.13 -16.58 -15.16
C PRO A 43 -26.28 -15.62 -13.96
N LEU A 44 -26.78 -16.09 -12.81
CA LEU A 44 -27.09 -15.23 -11.66
C LEU A 44 -25.82 -14.56 -11.09
N ARG A 45 -24.66 -15.20 -11.19
CA ARG A 45 -23.39 -14.66 -10.73
C ARG A 45 -23.03 -13.34 -11.42
N SER A 46 -23.28 -13.21 -12.71
CA SER A 46 -22.99 -12.00 -13.48
C SER A 46 -23.90 -10.83 -13.13
N GLU A 47 -25.14 -11.11 -12.66
CA GLU A 47 -26.10 -10.08 -12.24
C GLU A 47 -25.84 -9.53 -10.84
N ILE A 48 -25.04 -10.22 -10.03
CA ILE A 48 -24.74 -9.79 -8.65
C ILE A 48 -23.61 -8.75 -8.65
N THR A 49 -23.97 -7.49 -8.48
CA THR A 49 -23.02 -6.39 -8.32
C THR A 49 -22.67 -6.13 -6.85
N PRO A 50 -21.43 -5.66 -6.53
CA PRO A 50 -21.09 -5.28 -5.17
C PRO A 50 -21.96 -4.10 -4.70
N LYS A 51 -22.23 -4.05 -3.39
CA LYS A 51 -22.92 -2.91 -2.78
C LYS A 51 -21.88 -1.93 -2.27
N ASN A 52 -21.76 -0.80 -2.94
CA ASN A 52 -20.81 0.24 -2.58
C ASN A 52 -21.16 0.89 -1.24
N ILE A 53 -20.16 1.40 -0.55
CA ILE A 53 -20.27 1.92 0.81
C ILE A 53 -19.91 3.39 0.84
N LEU A 54 -20.74 4.22 1.47
CA LEU A 54 -20.42 5.61 1.81
C LEU A 54 -20.12 5.69 3.31
N MET A 55 -18.89 6.02 3.67
CA MET A 55 -18.45 6.25 5.04
C MET A 55 -18.51 7.74 5.36
N ILE A 56 -19.32 8.10 6.33
CA ILE A 56 -19.56 9.48 6.77
C ILE A 56 -18.95 9.66 8.15
N GLY A 57 -18.24 10.75 8.39
CA GLY A 57 -17.70 11.05 9.71
C GLY A 57 -16.46 11.93 9.68
N PRO A 58 -16.03 12.45 10.82
CA PRO A 58 -14.94 13.42 10.91
C PRO A 58 -13.61 12.85 10.42
N THR A 59 -12.64 13.74 10.23
CA THR A 59 -11.28 13.37 9.85
C THR A 59 -10.60 12.57 10.96
N GLY A 60 -9.74 11.61 10.59
CA GLY A 60 -8.91 10.89 11.56
C GLY A 60 -9.61 9.81 12.39
N VAL A 61 -10.87 9.43 12.08
CA VAL A 61 -11.61 8.36 12.80
C VAL A 61 -11.42 6.95 12.23
N GLY A 62 -10.53 6.80 11.24
CA GLY A 62 -10.17 5.47 10.73
C GLY A 62 -10.81 5.07 9.39
N LYS A 63 -11.56 5.93 8.69
CA LYS A 63 -12.22 5.62 7.40
C LYS A 63 -11.29 4.96 6.38
N THR A 64 -10.16 5.59 6.10
CA THR A 64 -9.15 5.07 5.15
C THR A 64 -8.50 3.77 5.66
N GLU A 65 -8.22 3.70 6.97
CA GLU A 65 -7.54 2.53 7.54
C GLU A 65 -8.41 1.28 7.51
N ILE A 66 -9.71 1.41 7.79
CA ILE A 66 -10.68 0.31 7.63
C ILE A 66 -10.60 -0.27 6.22
N SER A 67 -10.65 0.58 5.19
CA SER A 67 -10.64 0.15 3.79
C SER A 67 -9.29 -0.46 3.38
N ARG A 68 -8.19 0.11 3.85
CA ARG A 68 -6.84 -0.41 3.60
C ARG A 68 -6.64 -1.79 4.23
N ARG A 69 -7.05 -1.97 5.48
CA ARG A 69 -6.96 -3.26 6.18
C ARG A 69 -7.85 -4.31 5.54
N LEU A 70 -9.08 -3.93 5.16
CA LEU A 70 -9.97 -4.81 4.40
C LEU A 70 -9.30 -5.35 3.14
N ALA A 71 -8.69 -4.46 2.35
CA ALA A 71 -8.02 -4.84 1.10
C ALA A 71 -6.84 -5.80 1.35
N ARG A 72 -6.06 -5.57 2.41
CA ARG A 72 -4.97 -6.48 2.82
C ARG A 72 -5.50 -7.86 3.20
N LEU A 73 -6.56 -7.93 4.01
CA LEU A 73 -7.22 -9.19 4.39
C LEU A 73 -7.77 -9.95 3.17
N ALA A 74 -8.30 -9.21 2.21
CA ALA A 74 -8.83 -9.76 0.97
C ALA A 74 -7.72 -10.20 -0.01
N LYS A 75 -6.48 -9.76 0.18
CA LYS A 75 -5.39 -9.81 -0.82
C LYS A 75 -5.88 -9.26 -2.16
N ALA A 76 -6.57 -8.12 -2.11
CA ALA A 76 -7.22 -7.48 -3.25
C ALA A 76 -6.41 -6.27 -3.73
N PRO A 77 -6.37 -5.99 -5.04
CA PRO A 77 -5.85 -4.74 -5.54
C PRO A 77 -6.63 -3.57 -4.91
N PHE A 78 -5.88 -2.59 -4.38
CA PHE A 78 -6.45 -1.46 -3.65
C PHE A 78 -5.81 -0.16 -4.08
N ILE A 79 -6.65 0.82 -4.38
CA ILE A 79 -6.21 2.19 -4.61
C ILE A 79 -7.01 3.17 -3.74
N LYS A 80 -6.30 4.15 -3.17
CA LYS A 80 -6.90 5.33 -2.54
C LYS A 80 -6.69 6.53 -3.44
N VAL A 81 -7.77 7.22 -3.75
CA VAL A 81 -7.77 8.48 -4.51
C VAL A 81 -8.61 9.53 -3.79
N GLU A 82 -8.26 10.78 -3.94
CA GLU A 82 -9.03 11.91 -3.43
C GLU A 82 -9.88 12.46 -4.57
N ALA A 83 -11.18 12.60 -4.35
CA ALA A 83 -12.12 13.07 -5.37
C ALA A 83 -11.76 14.48 -5.89
N THR A 84 -11.13 15.29 -5.05
CA THR A 84 -10.68 16.65 -5.38
C THR A 84 -9.52 16.72 -6.38
N LYS A 85 -8.82 15.60 -6.65
CA LYS A 85 -7.71 15.55 -7.62
C LYS A 85 -8.18 15.40 -9.07
N PHE A 86 -9.46 15.11 -9.26
CA PHE A 86 -10.05 14.97 -10.57
C PHE A 86 -10.70 16.27 -11.02
N THR A 87 -10.68 16.49 -12.32
CA THR A 87 -11.35 17.61 -12.97
C THR A 87 -12.29 17.07 -14.03
N GLU A 88 -13.32 17.84 -14.36
CA GLU A 88 -14.24 17.53 -15.43
C GLU A 88 -13.48 17.32 -16.76
N VAL A 89 -13.91 16.35 -17.55
CA VAL A 89 -13.32 16.03 -18.86
C VAL A 89 -13.22 17.28 -19.73
N GLY A 90 -12.02 17.55 -20.23
CA GLY A 90 -11.71 18.73 -21.07
C GLY A 90 -11.03 19.88 -20.32
N TYR A 91 -10.91 19.83 -18.99
CA TYR A 91 -10.09 20.77 -18.22
C TYR A 91 -8.72 20.19 -17.89
N VAL A 92 -7.76 21.05 -17.57
CA VAL A 92 -6.41 20.61 -17.13
C VAL A 92 -6.53 19.96 -15.77
N GLY A 93 -6.38 18.63 -15.73
CA GLY A 93 -6.44 17.83 -14.52
C GLY A 93 -6.37 16.34 -14.84
N ARG A 94 -6.57 15.52 -13.81
CA ARG A 94 -6.49 14.06 -13.92
C ARG A 94 -7.86 13.49 -14.27
N GLU A 95 -7.94 12.66 -15.32
CA GLU A 95 -9.15 11.95 -15.69
C GLU A 95 -9.48 10.85 -14.69
N VAL A 96 -10.78 10.61 -14.46
CA VAL A 96 -11.26 9.57 -13.51
C VAL A 96 -10.89 8.16 -13.98
N ASP A 97 -10.76 7.90 -15.27
CA ASP A 97 -10.33 6.62 -15.82
C ASP A 97 -8.93 6.19 -15.36
N SER A 98 -8.10 7.17 -15.00
CA SER A 98 -6.77 6.91 -14.46
C SER A 98 -6.82 6.10 -13.15
N ILE A 99 -7.93 6.14 -12.41
CA ILE A 99 -8.15 5.32 -11.20
C ILE A 99 -8.01 3.83 -11.55
N ILE A 100 -8.65 3.42 -12.62
CA ILE A 100 -8.66 2.01 -13.03
C ILE A 100 -7.32 1.61 -13.67
N ARG A 101 -6.68 2.53 -14.42
CA ARG A 101 -5.34 2.32 -14.98
C ARG A 101 -4.32 2.09 -13.85
N ASP A 102 -4.34 2.92 -12.81
CA ASP A 102 -3.45 2.79 -11.65
C ASP A 102 -3.77 1.53 -10.81
N LEU A 103 -5.07 1.21 -10.64
CA LEU A 103 -5.48 -0.01 -9.95
C LEU A 103 -4.95 -1.25 -10.67
N MET A 104 -4.95 -1.22 -12.01
CA MET A 104 -4.41 -2.30 -12.82
C MET A 104 -2.88 -2.41 -12.68
N ASP A 105 -2.15 -1.28 -12.65
CA ASP A 105 -0.71 -1.26 -12.38
C ASP A 105 -0.37 -1.86 -11.00
N ILE A 106 -1.17 -1.54 -9.99
CA ILE A 106 -1.03 -2.11 -8.64
C ILE A 106 -1.29 -3.62 -8.67
N SER A 107 -2.33 -4.06 -9.39
CA SER A 107 -2.67 -5.48 -9.52
C SER A 107 -1.55 -6.28 -10.17
N VAL A 108 -1.00 -5.80 -11.27
CA VAL A 108 0.11 -6.46 -11.98
C VAL A 108 1.32 -6.60 -11.07
N LYS A 109 1.68 -5.55 -10.30
CA LYS A 109 2.76 -5.63 -9.33
C LYS A 109 2.47 -6.66 -8.24
N MET A 110 1.26 -6.66 -7.68
CA MET A 110 0.84 -7.58 -6.63
C MET A 110 0.85 -9.04 -7.09
N VAL A 111 0.28 -9.32 -8.26
CA VAL A 111 0.26 -10.69 -8.83
C VAL A 111 1.67 -11.14 -9.18
N ARG A 112 2.51 -10.24 -9.72
CA ARG A 112 3.91 -10.54 -10.02
C ARG A 112 4.70 -10.93 -8.77
N GLU A 113 4.53 -10.22 -7.66
CA GLU A 113 5.20 -10.54 -6.40
C GLU A 113 4.69 -11.86 -5.81
N ASP A 114 3.38 -12.14 -5.90
CA ASP A 114 2.81 -13.42 -5.46
C ASP A 114 3.38 -14.59 -6.28
N GLU A 115 3.41 -14.46 -7.62
CA GLU A 115 3.98 -15.49 -8.50
C GLU A 115 5.49 -15.65 -8.29
N LYS A 116 6.25 -14.55 -8.14
CA LYS A 116 7.67 -14.63 -7.79
C LYS A 116 7.90 -15.40 -6.50
N SER A 117 7.06 -15.18 -5.49
CA SER A 117 7.17 -15.88 -4.20
C SER A 117 7.01 -17.39 -4.35
N LYS A 118 6.16 -17.85 -5.28
CA LYS A 118 5.92 -19.28 -5.55
C LYS A 118 7.10 -19.97 -6.26
N VAL A 119 7.78 -19.23 -7.14
CA VAL A 119 8.93 -19.76 -7.89
C VAL A 119 10.27 -19.48 -7.23
N ARG A 120 10.28 -18.76 -6.10
CA ARG A 120 11.48 -18.25 -5.45
C ARG A 120 12.53 -19.31 -5.18
N HIS A 121 12.15 -20.47 -4.64
CA HIS A 121 13.09 -21.55 -4.34
C HIS A 121 13.80 -22.06 -5.62
N ARG A 122 13.05 -22.22 -6.70
CA ARG A 122 13.61 -22.64 -7.99
C ARG A 122 14.50 -21.56 -8.60
N ALA A 123 14.14 -20.30 -8.39
CA ALA A 123 14.93 -19.15 -8.83
C ALA A 123 16.23 -19.02 -8.02
N GLU A 124 16.21 -19.31 -6.73
CA GLU A 124 17.39 -19.37 -5.87
C GLU A 124 18.36 -20.46 -6.34
N ASP A 125 17.88 -21.66 -6.64
CA ASP A 125 18.71 -22.74 -7.19
C ASP A 125 19.34 -22.35 -8.53
N ALA A 126 18.57 -21.72 -9.43
CA ALA A 126 19.08 -21.25 -10.72
C ALA A 126 20.11 -20.11 -10.57
N ALA A 127 19.90 -19.21 -9.62
CA ALA A 127 20.84 -18.14 -9.30
C ALA A 127 22.13 -18.66 -8.69
N GLU A 128 22.05 -19.69 -7.79
CA GLU A 128 23.25 -20.38 -7.26
C GLU A 128 24.09 -20.97 -8.40
N GLU A 129 23.47 -21.61 -9.39
CA GLU A 129 24.19 -22.17 -10.53
C GLU A 129 24.93 -21.08 -11.32
N ARG A 130 24.28 -19.93 -11.58
CA ARG A 130 24.91 -18.79 -12.28
C ARG A 130 26.08 -18.19 -11.48
N VAL A 131 25.95 -18.08 -10.16
CA VAL A 131 27.03 -17.63 -9.29
C VAL A 131 28.19 -18.63 -9.31
N LEU A 132 27.90 -19.93 -9.28
CA LEU A 132 28.91 -20.98 -9.39
C LEU A 132 29.63 -20.96 -10.75
N ASP A 133 28.92 -20.69 -11.85
CA ASP A 133 29.51 -20.53 -13.18
C ASP A 133 30.43 -19.31 -13.26
N ALA A 134 30.10 -18.22 -12.56
CA ALA A 134 30.96 -17.03 -12.46
C ALA A 134 32.20 -17.28 -11.58
N LEU A 135 32.09 -18.08 -10.53
CA LEU A 135 33.18 -18.44 -9.64
C LEU A 135 34.13 -19.50 -10.22
N LEU A 136 33.57 -20.43 -11.03
CA LEU A 136 34.25 -21.57 -11.64
C LEU A 136 33.93 -21.58 -13.14
N PRO A 137 34.53 -20.68 -13.94
CA PRO A 137 34.28 -20.66 -15.36
C PRO A 137 34.61 -22.03 -15.97
N PRO A 138 33.75 -22.56 -16.87
CA PRO A 138 34.00 -23.83 -17.51
C PRO A 138 35.38 -23.82 -18.20
N PRO A 139 36.14 -24.90 -18.16
CA PRO A 139 37.41 -24.99 -18.84
C PRO A 139 37.20 -24.63 -20.32
N LYS A 140 37.97 -23.64 -20.83
CA LYS A 140 37.92 -23.30 -22.25
C LYS A 140 38.20 -24.61 -23.02
N GLN A 141 37.24 -25.08 -23.82
CA GLN A 141 37.42 -26.22 -24.71
C GLN A 141 38.57 -25.88 -25.68
N GLY A 142 39.76 -26.29 -25.33
CA GLY A 142 40.89 -26.35 -26.26
C GLY A 142 40.58 -27.49 -27.22
N ILE A 143 40.74 -27.24 -28.52
CA ILE A 143 40.67 -28.22 -29.59
C ILE A 143 41.83 -29.20 -29.35
N GLY A 144 41.58 -30.24 -28.58
CA GLY A 144 42.56 -31.30 -28.28
C GLY A 144 41.83 -32.53 -27.81
N PHE A 145 41.90 -33.59 -28.58
CA PHE A 145 41.40 -34.94 -28.26
C PHE A 145 42.19 -35.51 -27.07
N THR A 146 41.65 -35.38 -25.85
CA THR A 146 42.01 -36.30 -24.76
C THR A 146 40.79 -36.55 -23.90
N THR A 147 40.33 -37.77 -23.95
CA THR A 147 39.31 -38.40 -23.11
C THR A 147 39.90 -38.56 -21.71
N ASP A 148 39.57 -37.68 -20.77
CA ASP A 148 39.82 -37.94 -19.35
C ASP A 148 38.54 -37.81 -18.54
N ALA A 149 37.95 -38.97 -18.24
CA ALA A 149 36.81 -39.12 -17.34
C ALA A 149 37.14 -38.65 -15.89
N GLU A 150 38.42 -38.55 -15.55
CA GLU A 150 38.87 -38.05 -14.22
C GLU A 150 38.77 -36.53 -14.04
N SER A 151 38.77 -35.75 -15.11
CA SER A 151 38.62 -34.31 -15.01
C SER A 151 37.16 -33.89 -14.76
N ALA A 152 36.20 -34.68 -15.18
CA ALA A 152 34.77 -34.41 -14.97
C ALA A 152 34.32 -34.62 -13.50
N THR A 153 34.90 -35.63 -12.84
CA THR A 153 34.59 -35.91 -11.40
C THR A 153 35.24 -34.89 -10.46
N ALA A 154 36.46 -34.47 -10.74
CA ALA A 154 37.15 -33.44 -9.94
C ALA A 154 36.43 -32.06 -10.03
N GLY A 155 35.87 -31.70 -11.18
CA GLY A 155 35.04 -30.51 -11.37
C GLY A 155 33.73 -30.54 -10.59
N SER A 156 33.11 -31.73 -10.50
CA SER A 156 31.88 -31.96 -9.73
C SER A 156 32.08 -31.74 -8.22
N ASP A 157 33.15 -32.34 -7.67
CA ASP A 157 33.44 -32.22 -6.23
C ASP A 157 33.81 -30.80 -5.81
N THR A 158 34.54 -30.08 -6.66
CA THR A 158 34.87 -28.66 -6.42
C THR A 158 33.61 -27.81 -6.46
N ARG A 159 32.72 -28.02 -7.42
CA ARG A 159 31.44 -27.29 -7.54
C ARG A 159 30.54 -27.53 -6.32
N GLN A 160 30.48 -28.77 -5.81
CA GLN A 160 29.73 -29.08 -4.58
C GLN A 160 30.33 -28.39 -3.33
N LYS A 161 31.67 -28.33 -3.22
CA LYS A 161 32.34 -27.60 -2.14
C LYS A 161 32.02 -26.10 -2.18
N PHE A 162 32.09 -25.48 -3.36
CA PHE A 162 31.74 -24.06 -3.53
C PHE A 162 30.26 -23.81 -3.24
N ARG A 163 29.36 -24.68 -3.66
CA ARG A 163 27.93 -24.60 -3.32
C ARG A 163 27.70 -24.65 -1.81
N LYS A 164 28.39 -25.54 -1.09
CA LYS A 164 28.32 -25.58 0.37
C LYS A 164 28.86 -24.30 1.01
N MET A 165 29.99 -23.79 0.55
CA MET A 165 30.55 -22.53 1.04
C MET A 165 29.64 -21.32 0.75
N LEU A 166 28.95 -21.31 -0.39
CA LEU A 166 27.96 -20.28 -0.76
C LEU A 166 26.77 -20.29 0.20
N ARG A 167 26.21 -21.49 0.48
CA ARG A 167 25.10 -21.66 1.43
C ARG A 167 25.48 -21.37 2.89
N GLU A 168 26.73 -21.53 3.25
CA GLU A 168 27.29 -21.18 4.56
C GLU A 168 27.66 -19.69 4.67
N GLY A 169 27.46 -18.87 3.62
CA GLY A 169 27.79 -17.43 3.59
C GLY A 169 29.29 -17.10 3.58
N LYS A 170 30.19 -18.09 3.43
CA LYS A 170 31.65 -17.91 3.45
C LYS A 170 32.20 -17.16 2.23
N LEU A 171 31.41 -16.99 1.19
CA LEU A 171 31.78 -16.33 -0.05
C LEU A 171 31.09 -14.98 -0.25
N ASP A 172 30.27 -14.51 0.70
CA ASP A 172 29.40 -13.35 0.59
C ASP A 172 30.13 -12.06 0.17
N ASP A 173 31.34 -11.84 0.70
CA ASP A 173 32.14 -10.64 0.42
C ASP A 173 33.04 -10.76 -0.82
N LYS A 174 33.09 -11.93 -1.46
CA LYS A 174 33.91 -12.12 -2.65
C LYS A 174 33.26 -11.40 -3.85
N GLU A 175 34.07 -10.67 -4.61
CA GLU A 175 33.61 -10.03 -5.85
C GLU A 175 33.60 -11.02 -7.02
N ILE A 176 32.51 -11.00 -7.78
CA ILE A 176 32.34 -11.77 -9.02
C ILE A 176 31.88 -10.87 -10.15
N GLU A 177 32.24 -11.22 -11.38
CA GLU A 177 31.71 -10.58 -12.57
C GLU A 177 30.49 -11.35 -13.04
N VAL A 178 29.34 -10.69 -13.05
CA VAL A 178 28.06 -11.29 -13.45
C VAL A 178 27.47 -10.52 -14.62
N GLU A 179 27.01 -11.26 -15.62
CA GLU A 179 26.16 -10.68 -16.67
C GLU A 179 24.76 -10.48 -16.13
N THR A 180 24.35 -9.23 -15.97
CA THR A 180 22.99 -8.86 -15.58
C THR A 180 22.30 -8.17 -16.75
N GLN A 181 21.01 -8.42 -16.90
CA GLN A 181 20.19 -7.64 -17.83
C GLN A 181 20.07 -6.21 -17.29
N MET A 182 20.49 -5.24 -18.10
CA MET A 182 20.16 -3.86 -17.78
C MET A 182 18.64 -3.76 -17.82
N MET A 183 18.00 -3.48 -16.68
CA MET A 183 16.68 -2.88 -16.74
C MET A 183 16.84 -1.60 -17.55
N PRO A 184 16.04 -1.39 -18.61
CA PRO A 184 16.04 -0.11 -19.29
C PRO A 184 15.79 0.94 -18.20
N VAL A 185 16.77 1.81 -17.97
CA VAL A 185 16.54 3.03 -17.21
C VAL A 185 15.42 3.71 -17.95
N GLY A 186 14.21 3.66 -17.37
CA GLY A 186 13.07 4.34 -17.94
C GLY A 186 13.42 5.80 -18.05
N VAL A 187 13.76 6.22 -19.25
CA VAL A 187 13.75 7.64 -19.59
C VAL A 187 12.27 7.99 -19.54
N GLU A 188 11.81 8.48 -18.40
CA GLU A 188 10.51 9.14 -18.28
C GLU A 188 10.59 10.36 -19.20
N ILE A 189 10.19 10.17 -20.45
CA ILE A 189 9.93 11.30 -21.34
C ILE A 189 8.64 11.91 -20.79
N MET A 190 8.78 12.98 -20.02
CA MET A 190 7.63 13.80 -19.62
C MET A 190 7.06 14.43 -20.89
N ALA A 191 6.04 13.78 -21.44
CA ALA A 191 5.27 14.33 -22.54
C ALA A 191 4.26 15.36 -22.01
N PRO A 192 4.04 16.45 -22.75
CA PRO A 192 2.91 17.34 -22.47
C PRO A 192 1.57 16.58 -22.51
N PRO A 193 0.56 17.01 -21.73
CA PRO A 193 -0.75 16.38 -21.74
C PRO A 193 -1.32 16.31 -23.18
N GLY A 194 -1.77 15.12 -23.60
CA GLY A 194 -2.33 14.86 -24.90
C GLY A 194 -1.40 14.16 -25.91
N MET A 195 -0.14 13.84 -25.57
CA MET A 195 0.80 13.12 -26.44
C MET A 195 1.19 11.73 -25.90
N GLU A 196 0.37 11.18 -25.00
CA GLU A 196 0.66 9.91 -24.28
C GLU A 196 0.76 8.71 -25.25
N GLU A 197 -0.08 8.65 -26.27
CA GLU A 197 -0.04 7.56 -27.27
C GLU A 197 1.24 7.59 -28.12
N MET A 198 1.71 8.78 -28.49
CA MET A 198 2.93 8.91 -29.28
C MET A 198 4.17 8.59 -28.45
N THR A 199 4.12 8.90 -27.15
CA THR A 199 5.21 8.56 -26.20
C THR A 199 5.27 7.06 -25.94
N SER A 200 4.12 6.39 -25.85
CA SER A 200 4.06 4.93 -25.69
C SER A 200 4.57 4.19 -26.93
N GLN A 201 4.26 4.68 -28.13
CA GLN A 201 4.79 4.13 -29.39
C GLN A 201 6.30 4.35 -29.51
N LEU A 202 6.82 5.52 -29.14
CA LEU A 202 8.25 5.79 -29.11
C LEU A 202 8.97 4.94 -28.06
N GLN A 203 8.41 4.77 -26.85
CA GLN A 203 8.95 3.87 -25.82
C GLN A 203 8.99 2.42 -26.32
N GLY A 204 7.94 1.92 -26.97
CA GLY A 204 7.92 0.59 -27.59
C GLY A 204 8.98 0.43 -28.67
N MET A 205 9.22 1.46 -29.47
CA MET A 205 10.24 1.47 -30.50
C MET A 205 11.67 1.50 -29.91
N PHE A 206 11.89 2.26 -28.83
CA PHE A 206 13.18 2.27 -28.10
C PHE A 206 13.42 0.97 -27.32
N GLN A 207 12.39 0.32 -26.79
CA GLN A 207 12.50 -1.00 -26.17
C GLN A 207 12.91 -2.08 -27.20
N ASN A 208 12.38 -2.02 -28.41
CA ASN A 208 12.75 -2.94 -29.48
C ASN A 208 14.13 -2.67 -30.09
N LEU A 209 14.60 -1.42 -30.14
CA LEU A 209 15.95 -1.06 -30.60
C LEU A 209 17.03 -1.25 -29.52
N GLY A 210 16.66 -1.23 -28.24
CA GLY A 210 17.56 -1.43 -27.10
C GLY A 210 17.89 -2.89 -26.80
N GLY A 211 17.77 -3.81 -27.78
CA GLY A 211 17.91 -5.25 -27.63
C GLY A 211 18.91 -5.65 -26.56
N ASN A 212 18.44 -6.43 -25.63
CA ASN A 212 19.13 -7.31 -24.64
C ASN A 212 20.61 -6.96 -24.36
N ARG A 213 20.91 -5.70 -24.00
CA ARG A 213 22.26 -5.30 -23.59
C ARG A 213 22.57 -5.94 -22.24
N ARG A 214 23.29 -7.04 -22.29
CA ARG A 214 23.91 -7.62 -21.11
C ARG A 214 25.04 -6.72 -20.68
N SER A 215 25.04 -6.30 -19.44
CA SER A 215 26.13 -5.54 -18.83
C SER A 215 26.83 -6.43 -17.81
N THR A 216 28.13 -6.61 -17.99
CA THR A 216 28.95 -7.28 -16.99
C THR A 216 29.21 -6.29 -15.85
N ARG A 217 28.83 -6.65 -14.63
CA ARG A 217 29.05 -5.87 -13.41
C ARG A 217 29.84 -6.68 -12.40
N LYS A 218 30.73 -6.00 -11.68
CA LYS A 218 31.40 -6.55 -10.49
C LYS A 218 30.49 -6.33 -9.29
N LEU A 219 30.09 -7.41 -8.65
CA LEU A 219 29.21 -7.39 -7.48
C LEU A 219 29.77 -8.35 -6.43
N LYS A 220 29.48 -8.07 -5.15
CA LYS A 220 29.69 -9.06 -4.10
C LYS A 220 28.72 -10.22 -4.30
N VAL A 221 29.17 -11.45 -3.98
CA VAL A 221 28.38 -12.67 -4.15
C VAL A 221 27.01 -12.56 -3.51
N LYS A 222 26.90 -11.98 -2.31
CA LYS A 222 25.62 -11.74 -1.62
C LYS A 222 24.64 -10.90 -2.46
N ASP A 223 25.13 -9.80 -3.04
CA ASP A 223 24.30 -8.89 -3.83
C ASP A 223 23.99 -9.48 -5.20
N ALA A 224 24.96 -10.16 -5.80
CA ALA A 224 24.79 -10.89 -7.06
C ALA A 224 23.72 -11.99 -6.93
N LEU A 225 23.76 -12.80 -5.85
CA LEU A 225 22.78 -13.85 -5.60
C LEU A 225 21.37 -13.29 -5.51
N LYS A 226 21.18 -12.19 -4.75
CA LYS A 226 19.89 -11.53 -4.63
C LYS A 226 19.37 -11.02 -5.98
N GLN A 227 20.22 -10.32 -6.74
CA GLN A 227 19.85 -9.76 -8.04
C GLN A 227 19.54 -10.85 -9.07
N LEU A 228 20.35 -11.91 -9.09
CA LEU A 228 20.15 -13.05 -10.00
C LEU A 228 18.90 -13.85 -9.66
N THR A 229 18.58 -14.01 -8.36
CA THR A 229 17.33 -14.66 -7.93
C THR A 229 16.11 -13.89 -8.44
N ASP A 230 16.12 -12.55 -8.33
CA ASP A 230 15.03 -11.72 -8.83
C ASP A 230 14.92 -11.78 -10.36
N GLU A 231 16.04 -11.87 -11.08
CA GLU A 231 16.09 -12.00 -12.54
C GLU A 231 15.58 -13.38 -12.99
N GLU A 232 16.05 -14.47 -12.37
CA GLU A 232 15.59 -15.83 -12.70
C GLU A 232 14.12 -16.04 -12.34
N ALA A 233 13.67 -15.53 -11.20
CA ALA A 233 12.24 -15.53 -10.87
C ALA A 233 11.42 -14.81 -11.95
N GLY A 234 11.89 -13.64 -12.42
CA GLY A 234 11.25 -12.91 -13.50
C GLY A 234 11.16 -13.67 -14.83
N LYS A 235 12.19 -14.46 -15.18
CA LYS A 235 12.20 -15.30 -16.40
C LYS A 235 11.26 -16.50 -16.32
N MET A 236 10.99 -17.00 -15.11
CA MET A 236 10.10 -18.14 -14.87
C MET A 236 8.61 -17.76 -14.93
N LEU A 237 8.29 -16.47 -15.02
CA LEU A 237 6.91 -15.98 -15.07
C LEU A 237 6.42 -15.88 -16.52
N ASP A 238 5.24 -16.45 -16.78
CA ASP A 238 4.51 -16.21 -18.00
C ASP A 238 3.83 -14.83 -17.95
N GLN A 239 4.23 -13.92 -18.82
CA GLN A 239 3.74 -12.55 -18.83
C GLN A 239 2.26 -12.46 -19.24
N GLU A 240 1.77 -13.34 -20.13
CA GLU A 240 0.38 -13.33 -20.56
C GLU A 240 -0.54 -13.91 -19.49
N GLU A 241 -0.13 -15.00 -18.81
CA GLU A 241 -0.86 -15.52 -17.66
C GLU A 241 -0.91 -14.47 -16.53
N LEU A 242 0.20 -13.78 -16.27
CA LEU A 242 0.29 -12.76 -15.24
C LEU A 242 -0.68 -11.58 -15.53
N LYS A 243 -0.75 -11.11 -16.79
CA LYS A 243 -1.69 -10.07 -17.20
C LYS A 243 -3.14 -10.53 -17.03
N SER A 244 -3.46 -11.74 -17.49
CA SER A 244 -4.81 -12.32 -17.38
C SER A 244 -5.26 -12.42 -15.93
N ARG A 245 -4.41 -12.93 -15.04
CA ARG A 245 -4.68 -13.03 -13.59
C ARG A 245 -4.80 -11.67 -12.92
N ALA A 246 -3.97 -10.71 -13.33
CA ALA A 246 -4.04 -9.36 -12.80
C ALA A 246 -5.35 -8.64 -13.20
N LEU A 247 -5.79 -8.85 -14.45
CA LEU A 247 -7.05 -8.32 -14.96
C LEU A 247 -8.23 -8.94 -14.20
N GLU A 248 -8.28 -10.25 -14.05
CA GLU A 248 -9.29 -10.94 -13.25
C GLU A 248 -9.29 -10.44 -11.80
N ALA A 249 -8.11 -10.26 -11.20
CA ALA A 249 -7.99 -9.75 -9.84
C ALA A 249 -8.58 -8.33 -9.69
N VAL A 250 -8.39 -7.44 -10.67
CA VAL A 250 -9.01 -6.11 -10.66
C VAL A 250 -10.51 -6.21 -10.83
N GLU A 251 -10.98 -6.87 -11.87
CA GLU A 251 -12.40 -6.95 -12.20
C GLU A 251 -13.22 -7.60 -11.09
N GLN A 252 -12.72 -8.72 -10.52
CA GLN A 252 -13.50 -9.49 -9.55
C GLN A 252 -13.23 -9.08 -8.10
N HIS A 253 -12.06 -8.49 -7.81
CA HIS A 253 -11.61 -8.24 -6.44
C HIS A 253 -11.12 -6.82 -6.16
N GLY A 254 -11.01 -5.96 -7.16
CA GLY A 254 -10.55 -4.59 -7.03
C GLY A 254 -11.34 -3.79 -5.99
N ILE A 255 -10.66 -2.96 -5.21
CA ILE A 255 -11.26 -2.04 -4.24
C ILE A 255 -10.74 -0.64 -4.52
N VAL A 256 -11.66 0.29 -4.78
CA VAL A 256 -11.37 1.71 -4.96
C VAL A 256 -11.90 2.47 -3.76
N PHE A 257 -11.02 3.22 -3.09
CA PHE A 257 -11.39 4.11 -2.00
C PHE A 257 -11.37 5.56 -2.50
N LEU A 258 -12.55 6.17 -2.55
CA LEU A 258 -12.75 7.57 -2.95
C LEU A 258 -12.81 8.44 -1.69
N ASP A 259 -11.75 9.16 -1.39
CA ASP A 259 -11.70 10.05 -0.23
C ASP A 259 -12.20 11.46 -0.59
N GLU A 260 -12.65 12.20 0.40
CA GLU A 260 -13.11 13.58 0.29
C GLU A 260 -14.26 13.79 -0.72
N LEU A 261 -15.19 12.82 -0.83
CA LEU A 261 -16.33 12.93 -1.74
C LEU A 261 -17.26 14.12 -1.38
N ASP A 262 -17.29 14.51 -0.12
CA ASP A 262 -18.04 15.69 0.36
C ASP A 262 -17.53 17.01 -0.22
N LYS A 263 -16.27 17.08 -0.66
CA LYS A 263 -15.68 18.29 -1.26
C LYS A 263 -16.14 18.53 -2.69
N VAL A 264 -16.60 17.48 -3.40
CA VAL A 264 -17.17 17.60 -4.74
C VAL A 264 -18.71 17.61 -4.71
N ALA A 265 -19.34 17.57 -3.54
CA ALA A 265 -20.76 17.78 -3.37
C ALA A 265 -21.14 19.25 -3.61
N ARG A 266 -22.38 19.49 -4.04
CA ARG A 266 -22.91 20.83 -4.30
C ARG A 266 -22.87 21.68 -3.02
N ARG A 267 -22.46 22.94 -3.13
CA ARG A 267 -22.61 23.92 -2.04
C ARG A 267 -23.71 24.91 -2.39
N THR A 268 -24.63 25.14 -1.50
CA THR A 268 -25.85 25.92 -1.70
C THR A 268 -25.61 27.42 -1.95
N GLU A 269 -24.38 27.94 -1.81
CA GLU A 269 -24.11 29.38 -1.70
C GLU A 269 -23.18 30.02 -2.74
N THR A 270 -22.63 29.26 -3.73
CA THR A 270 -21.68 29.85 -4.69
C THR A 270 -22.01 29.52 -6.15
N GLN A 271 -22.51 30.49 -6.91
CA GLN A 271 -22.65 30.43 -8.36
C GLN A 271 -21.27 30.52 -9.02
N GLY A 272 -20.88 29.50 -9.81
CA GLY A 272 -19.70 29.54 -10.69
C GLY A 272 -18.66 28.42 -10.50
N ALA A 273 -18.38 28.00 -9.26
CA ALA A 273 -17.45 26.89 -8.98
C ALA A 273 -18.14 25.51 -8.92
N ASP A 274 -19.45 25.47 -8.89
CA ASP A 274 -20.27 24.27 -8.71
C ASP A 274 -20.34 23.38 -9.96
N VAL A 275 -20.23 23.96 -11.16
CA VAL A 275 -20.30 23.21 -12.42
C VAL A 275 -19.17 22.21 -12.52
N SER A 276 -17.93 22.61 -12.17
CA SER A 276 -16.77 21.72 -12.20
C SER A 276 -16.84 20.57 -11.16
N ARG A 277 -17.47 20.80 -10.00
CA ARG A 277 -17.65 19.75 -8.96
C ARG A 277 -18.69 18.74 -9.34
N GLU A 278 -19.82 19.18 -9.91
CA GLU A 278 -20.86 18.30 -10.43
C GLU A 278 -20.34 17.50 -11.62
N GLY A 279 -19.47 18.09 -12.46
CA GLY A 279 -18.77 17.40 -13.55
C GLY A 279 -17.98 16.20 -13.06
N VAL A 280 -17.17 16.35 -12.00
CA VAL A 280 -16.42 15.23 -11.41
C VAL A 280 -17.33 14.11 -10.94
N GLN A 281 -18.49 14.44 -10.33
CA GLN A 281 -19.44 13.39 -9.92
C GLN A 281 -20.04 12.66 -11.12
N ARG A 282 -20.35 13.38 -12.21
CA ARG A 282 -20.83 12.78 -13.46
C ARG A 282 -19.80 11.90 -14.15
N ASP A 283 -18.51 12.28 -14.08
CA ASP A 283 -17.41 11.50 -14.64
C ASP A 283 -17.13 10.24 -13.81
N LEU A 284 -17.32 10.29 -12.47
CA LEU A 284 -17.21 9.13 -11.60
C LEU A 284 -18.36 8.12 -11.78
N LEU A 285 -19.53 8.57 -12.21
CA LEU A 285 -20.74 7.76 -12.30
C LEU A 285 -20.56 6.52 -13.19
N PRO A 286 -20.04 6.61 -14.43
CA PRO A 286 -19.82 5.44 -15.27
C PRO A 286 -18.94 4.38 -14.63
N LEU A 287 -17.90 4.79 -13.89
CA LEU A 287 -17.01 3.85 -13.20
C LEU A 287 -17.75 3.07 -12.10
N VAL A 288 -18.63 3.75 -11.37
CA VAL A 288 -19.37 3.17 -10.24
C VAL A 288 -20.59 2.37 -10.73
N GLU A 289 -21.13 2.69 -11.90
CA GLU A 289 -22.25 1.98 -12.52
C GLU A 289 -21.83 0.71 -13.25
N GLY A 290 -20.63 0.69 -13.77
CA GLY A 290 -20.07 -0.35 -14.61
C GLY A 290 -19.74 0.20 -16.00
N SER A 291 -18.46 0.22 -16.33
CA SER A 291 -17.92 0.65 -17.63
C SER A 291 -16.70 -0.19 -17.99
N THR A 292 -16.25 -0.04 -19.23
CA THR A 292 -15.04 -0.70 -19.71
C THR A 292 -13.96 0.33 -19.97
N ILE A 293 -12.86 0.24 -19.25
CA ILE A 293 -11.74 1.17 -19.31
C ILE A 293 -10.56 0.53 -20.05
N ASN A 294 -10.01 1.23 -21.03
CA ASN A 294 -8.83 0.78 -21.75
C ASN A 294 -7.56 1.05 -20.92
N THR A 295 -6.75 -0.01 -20.76
CA THR A 295 -5.47 0.05 -20.06
C THR A 295 -4.36 -0.55 -20.94
N LYS A 296 -3.10 -0.27 -20.63
CA LYS A 296 -1.96 -0.89 -21.33
C LYS A 296 -1.86 -2.42 -21.20
N TYR A 297 -2.68 -3.03 -20.36
CA TYR A 297 -2.74 -4.47 -20.14
C TYR A 297 -4.00 -5.12 -20.74
N GLY A 298 -4.90 -4.33 -21.28
CA GLY A 298 -6.18 -4.75 -21.83
C GLY A 298 -7.35 -3.95 -21.28
N MET A 299 -8.55 -4.29 -21.68
CA MET A 299 -9.78 -3.67 -21.22
C MET A 299 -10.20 -4.23 -19.87
N VAL A 300 -10.55 -3.34 -18.93
CA VAL A 300 -10.99 -3.66 -17.56
C VAL A 300 -12.44 -3.25 -17.40
N LYS A 301 -13.29 -4.21 -16.98
CA LYS A 301 -14.68 -3.96 -16.61
C LYS A 301 -14.79 -3.59 -15.14
N THR A 302 -15.57 -2.54 -14.82
CA THR A 302 -15.67 -2.04 -13.45
C THR A 302 -16.87 -2.56 -12.68
N ASP A 303 -17.75 -3.36 -13.32
CA ASP A 303 -19.04 -3.85 -12.78
C ASP A 303 -18.94 -4.53 -11.40
N HIS A 304 -17.81 -5.19 -11.11
CA HIS A 304 -17.61 -5.92 -9.87
C HIS A 304 -16.53 -5.36 -8.96
N ILE A 305 -16.00 -4.18 -9.29
CA ILE A 305 -15.10 -3.41 -8.42
C ILE A 305 -15.92 -2.85 -7.25
N LEU A 306 -15.41 -2.96 -6.03
CA LEU A 306 -16.02 -2.35 -4.86
C LEU A 306 -15.56 -0.91 -4.70
N PHE A 307 -16.49 0.02 -4.75
CA PHE A 307 -16.23 1.40 -4.43
C PHE A 307 -16.60 1.68 -2.97
N ILE A 308 -15.66 2.23 -2.22
CA ILE A 308 -15.88 2.72 -0.86
C ILE A 308 -15.59 4.21 -0.89
N ALA A 309 -16.60 5.02 -0.75
CA ALA A 309 -16.44 6.47 -0.70
C ALA A 309 -16.39 6.96 0.75
N SER A 310 -15.71 8.06 0.99
CA SER A 310 -15.66 8.70 2.30
C SER A 310 -15.76 10.22 2.20
N GLY A 311 -16.36 10.82 3.22
CA GLY A 311 -16.43 12.26 3.39
C GLY A 311 -16.72 12.64 4.84
N ALA A 312 -16.36 13.86 5.19
CA ALA A 312 -16.69 14.41 6.52
C ALA A 312 -18.15 14.86 6.57
N PHE A 313 -18.66 15.41 5.48
CA PHE A 313 -20.03 15.95 5.36
C PHE A 313 -20.43 16.95 6.46
N HIS A 314 -19.48 17.76 6.91
CA HIS A 314 -19.73 18.81 7.91
C HIS A 314 -20.45 20.02 7.31
N VAL A 315 -20.05 20.42 6.10
CA VAL A 315 -20.60 21.58 5.38
C VAL A 315 -21.64 21.16 4.34
N SER A 316 -21.43 20.03 3.69
CA SER A 316 -22.37 19.39 2.75
C SER A 316 -23.04 18.18 3.40
N LYS A 317 -24.13 17.73 2.81
CA LYS A 317 -24.85 16.51 3.22
C LYS A 317 -24.70 15.44 2.14
N PRO A 318 -24.85 14.15 2.44
CA PRO A 318 -24.92 13.10 1.41
C PRO A 318 -26.02 13.34 0.36
N SER A 319 -27.08 14.07 0.71
CA SER A 319 -28.14 14.50 -0.21
C SER A 319 -27.72 15.55 -1.22
N ASP A 320 -26.56 16.19 -1.04
CA ASP A 320 -26.04 17.21 -1.95
C ASP A 320 -25.18 16.60 -3.08
N LEU A 321 -24.95 15.28 -3.04
CA LEU A 321 -24.46 14.50 -4.18
C LEU A 321 -25.57 14.40 -5.24
N ILE A 322 -25.18 14.22 -6.52
CA ILE A 322 -26.17 13.98 -7.57
C ILE A 322 -26.99 12.71 -7.26
N PRO A 323 -28.30 12.69 -7.55
CA PRO A 323 -29.20 11.58 -7.18
C PRO A 323 -28.74 10.22 -7.70
N GLU A 324 -28.16 10.18 -8.90
CA GLU A 324 -27.66 8.97 -9.53
C GLU A 324 -26.52 8.37 -8.70
N LEU A 325 -25.56 9.21 -8.27
CA LEU A 325 -24.43 8.77 -7.45
C LEU A 325 -24.89 8.33 -6.05
N GLN A 326 -25.89 9.02 -5.46
CA GLN A 326 -26.48 8.61 -4.19
C GLN A 326 -27.06 7.18 -4.26
N GLY A 327 -27.70 6.84 -5.38
CA GLY A 327 -28.29 5.50 -5.61
C GLY A 327 -27.23 4.40 -5.74
N ARG A 328 -26.00 4.77 -6.13
CA ARG A 328 -24.88 3.82 -6.30
C ARG A 328 -24.11 3.55 -5.02
N PHE A 329 -24.36 4.30 -3.94
CA PHE A 329 -23.83 4.07 -2.60
C PHE A 329 -24.96 3.74 -1.62
N PRO A 330 -25.57 2.54 -1.74
CA PRO A 330 -26.74 2.17 -0.95
C PRO A 330 -26.43 1.91 0.53
N ILE A 331 -25.17 1.55 0.84
CA ILE A 331 -24.76 1.31 2.23
C ILE A 331 -24.11 2.60 2.75
N ARG A 332 -24.78 3.20 3.74
CA ARG A 332 -24.27 4.40 4.42
C ARG A 332 -23.90 4.05 5.85
N VAL A 333 -22.69 4.42 6.26
CA VAL A 333 -22.17 4.11 7.59
C VAL A 333 -21.62 5.38 8.20
N GLU A 334 -22.06 5.70 9.39
CA GLU A 334 -21.58 6.85 10.15
C GLU A 334 -20.49 6.40 11.13
N LEU A 335 -19.32 7.02 11.03
CA LEU A 335 -18.22 6.84 11.95
C LEU A 335 -18.31 7.93 13.02
N LYS A 336 -18.26 7.50 14.27
CA LYS A 336 -18.38 8.40 15.42
C LYS A 336 -17.05 9.12 15.70
N SER A 337 -17.15 10.32 16.24
CA SER A 337 -15.98 11.02 16.81
C SER A 337 -15.35 10.16 17.90
N LEU A 338 -14.03 10.22 18.00
CA LEU A 338 -13.29 9.47 19.02
C LEU A 338 -13.40 10.15 20.37
N THR A 339 -13.59 9.37 21.41
CA THR A 339 -13.60 9.79 22.82
C THR A 339 -12.19 9.70 23.42
N THR A 340 -11.99 10.23 24.61
CA THR A 340 -10.73 10.06 25.35
C THR A 340 -10.42 8.59 25.60
N ASP A 341 -11.42 7.78 25.93
CA ASP A 341 -11.21 6.35 26.13
C ASP A 341 -10.83 5.63 24.82
N ASP A 342 -11.36 6.08 23.67
CA ASP A 342 -10.92 5.57 22.38
C ASP A 342 -9.45 5.94 22.10
N PHE A 343 -9.00 7.13 22.48
CA PHE A 343 -7.60 7.50 22.35
C PHE A 343 -6.67 6.65 23.24
N VAL A 344 -7.07 6.36 24.48
CA VAL A 344 -6.33 5.42 25.36
C VAL A 344 -6.20 4.07 24.68
N ARG A 345 -7.29 3.55 24.16
CA ARG A 345 -7.32 2.27 23.45
C ARG A 345 -6.44 2.29 22.19
N ILE A 346 -6.50 3.36 21.38
CA ILE A 346 -5.66 3.53 20.19
C ILE A 346 -4.16 3.54 20.52
N LEU A 347 -3.80 4.07 21.68
CA LEU A 347 -2.42 4.08 22.16
C LEU A 347 -1.92 2.72 22.63
N THR A 348 -2.82 1.80 23.01
CA THR A 348 -2.45 0.56 23.71
C THR A 348 -2.89 -0.74 23.03
N GLU A 349 -4.10 -0.79 22.45
CA GLU A 349 -4.70 -2.05 21.96
C GLU A 349 -4.16 -2.53 20.59
N PRO A 350 -3.92 -1.67 19.59
CA PRO A 350 -3.47 -2.14 18.28
C PRO A 350 -2.10 -2.84 18.35
N ASP A 351 -1.94 -3.92 17.57
CA ASP A 351 -0.66 -4.67 17.48
C ASP A 351 0.55 -3.77 17.20
N ALA A 352 0.34 -2.71 16.43
CA ALA A 352 1.34 -1.67 16.15
C ALA A 352 0.88 -0.34 16.75
N SER A 353 0.62 -0.29 18.06
CA SER A 353 0.24 0.93 18.75
C SER A 353 1.36 1.97 18.69
N LEU A 354 1.01 3.26 18.82
CA LEU A 354 2.01 4.33 18.81
C LEU A 354 3.03 4.17 19.93
N THR A 355 2.60 3.79 21.12
CA THR A 355 3.50 3.52 22.25
C THR A 355 4.52 2.44 21.91
N SER A 356 4.09 1.33 21.29
CA SER A 356 4.98 0.25 20.85
C SER A 356 5.94 0.70 19.75
N GLN A 357 5.49 1.54 18.80
CA GLN A 357 6.32 2.04 17.72
C GLN A 357 7.46 2.92 18.25
N TYR A 358 7.16 3.89 19.11
CA TYR A 358 8.18 4.78 19.67
C TYR A 358 9.13 4.05 20.64
N SER A 359 8.62 3.10 21.44
CA SER A 359 9.48 2.25 22.26
C SER A 359 10.46 1.44 21.42
N ALA A 360 10.00 0.86 20.31
CA ALA A 360 10.88 0.11 19.40
C ALA A 360 11.90 1.01 18.68
N LEU A 361 11.51 2.24 18.29
CA LEU A 361 12.39 3.22 17.66
C LEU A 361 13.55 3.58 18.59
N LEU A 362 13.27 3.97 19.81
CA LEU A 362 14.28 4.45 20.77
C LEU A 362 15.11 3.29 21.34
N ALA A 363 14.59 2.08 21.35
CA ALA A 363 15.35 0.89 21.70
C ALA A 363 16.52 0.60 20.72
N THR A 364 16.48 1.13 19.49
CA THR A 364 17.62 1.02 18.53
C THR A 364 18.86 1.79 18.98
N GLU A 365 18.68 2.77 19.89
CA GLU A 365 19.75 3.57 20.49
C GLU A 365 19.94 3.26 21.99
N ASP A 366 19.53 2.05 22.41
CA ASP A 366 19.59 1.57 23.80
C ASP A 366 18.83 2.45 24.83
N VAL A 367 17.83 3.23 24.38
CA VAL A 367 16.93 3.98 25.23
C VAL A 367 15.65 3.19 25.45
N THR A 368 15.32 2.89 26.71
CA THR A 368 14.10 2.18 27.08
C THR A 368 13.03 3.16 27.53
N ILE A 369 11.88 3.15 26.87
CA ILE A 369 10.70 3.95 27.28
C ILE A 369 9.63 3.02 27.84
N GLU A 370 9.12 3.38 29.01
CA GLU A 370 7.98 2.74 29.65
C GLU A 370 6.80 3.71 29.73
N PHE A 371 5.72 3.40 29.00
CA PHE A 371 4.47 4.14 29.11
C PHE A 371 3.60 3.58 30.22
N VAL A 372 3.45 4.35 31.33
CA VAL A 372 2.59 3.95 32.45
C VAL A 372 1.14 4.32 32.13
N GLU A 373 0.19 3.57 32.69
CA GLU A 373 -1.25 3.80 32.48
C GLU A 373 -1.67 5.26 32.72
N SER A 374 -1.15 5.88 33.78
CA SER A 374 -1.43 7.31 34.10
C SER A 374 -0.91 8.27 33.03
N GLY A 375 0.24 7.96 32.43
CA GLY A 375 0.82 8.73 31.33
C GLY A 375 0.02 8.58 30.02
N VAL A 376 -0.34 7.36 29.67
CA VAL A 376 -1.17 7.05 28.50
C VAL A 376 -2.52 7.77 28.59
N ARG A 377 -3.18 7.69 29.77
CA ARG A 377 -4.46 8.37 29.98
C ARG A 377 -4.31 9.89 29.87
N ARG A 378 -3.28 10.46 30.48
CA ARG A 378 -3.03 11.90 30.45
C ARG A 378 -2.71 12.38 29.02
N LEU A 379 -1.95 11.63 28.24
CA LEU A 379 -1.66 11.89 26.85
C LEU A 379 -2.94 11.88 26.00
N ALA A 380 -3.83 10.92 26.22
CA ALA A 380 -5.13 10.85 25.55
C ALA A 380 -6.02 12.04 25.89
N GLU A 381 -6.05 12.47 27.15
CA GLU A 381 -6.79 13.67 27.59
C GLU A 381 -6.27 14.94 26.91
N VAL A 382 -4.95 15.13 26.85
CA VAL A 382 -4.33 16.29 26.19
C VAL A 382 -4.67 16.28 24.70
N ALA A 383 -4.51 15.14 24.02
CA ALA A 383 -4.82 15.02 22.60
C ALA A 383 -6.31 15.31 22.31
N PHE A 384 -7.22 14.81 23.16
CA PHE A 384 -8.64 15.07 23.05
C PHE A 384 -8.94 16.56 23.27
N GLN A 385 -8.39 17.16 24.30
CA GLN A 385 -8.59 18.58 24.62
C GLN A 385 -8.09 19.49 23.48
N VAL A 386 -6.94 19.19 22.91
CA VAL A 386 -6.42 19.94 21.76
C VAL A 386 -7.34 19.82 20.55
N ASN A 387 -7.90 18.62 20.29
CA ASN A 387 -8.89 18.46 19.21
C ASN A 387 -10.19 19.21 19.45
N GLU A 388 -10.62 19.40 20.69
CA GLU A 388 -11.81 20.19 21.02
C GLU A 388 -11.55 21.69 20.89
N ASN A 389 -10.35 22.14 21.23
CA ASN A 389 -9.98 23.56 21.22
C ASN A 389 -9.50 24.05 19.83
N THR A 390 -9.13 23.14 18.91
CA THR A 390 -8.60 23.46 17.59
C THR A 390 -9.36 22.71 16.50
N GLU A 391 -8.77 22.56 15.30
CA GLU A 391 -9.32 21.70 14.27
C GLU A 391 -9.24 20.23 14.69
N ASN A 392 -10.39 19.56 14.72
CA ASN A 392 -10.47 18.15 15.07
C ASN A 392 -9.95 17.27 13.95
N ILE A 393 -8.73 16.76 14.10
CA ILE A 393 -8.07 15.84 13.19
C ILE A 393 -8.10 14.37 13.67
N GLY A 394 -8.90 14.10 14.72
CA GLY A 394 -9.09 12.75 15.27
C GLY A 394 -7.79 12.13 15.79
N ALA A 395 -7.61 10.84 15.56
CA ALA A 395 -6.42 10.09 16.02
C ALA A 395 -5.09 10.58 15.46
N ARG A 396 -5.09 11.37 14.38
CA ARG A 396 -3.85 12.00 13.87
C ARG A 396 -3.21 12.92 14.91
N ARG A 397 -4.01 13.51 15.80
CA ARG A 397 -3.52 14.34 16.91
C ARG A 397 -2.56 13.59 17.83
N LEU A 398 -2.77 12.29 18.02
CA LEU A 398 -1.88 11.47 18.85
C LEU A 398 -0.44 11.44 18.33
N HIS A 399 -0.25 11.45 17.00
CA HIS A 399 1.11 11.53 16.43
C HIS A 399 1.78 12.85 16.77
N THR A 400 1.10 13.99 16.55
CA THR A 400 1.70 15.32 16.83
C THR A 400 2.00 15.52 18.29
N VAL A 401 1.09 15.09 19.17
CA VAL A 401 1.29 15.19 20.62
C VAL A 401 2.42 14.25 21.10
N MET A 402 2.52 13.03 20.53
CA MET A 402 3.59 12.08 20.84
C MET A 402 4.97 12.60 20.39
N GLU A 403 5.07 13.14 19.18
CA GLU A 403 6.31 13.74 18.67
C GLU A 403 6.81 14.86 19.61
N ARG A 404 5.91 15.73 20.04
CA ARG A 404 6.26 16.80 20.97
C ARG A 404 6.66 16.30 22.35
N LEU A 405 5.94 15.28 22.86
CA LEU A 405 6.25 14.65 24.16
C LEU A 405 7.65 14.06 24.20
N LEU A 406 8.06 13.43 23.10
CA LEU A 406 9.32 12.70 23.02
C LEU A 406 10.45 13.46 22.34
N GLU A 407 10.24 14.71 21.94
CA GLU A 407 11.20 15.54 21.20
C GLU A 407 12.59 15.57 21.87
N THR A 408 12.64 15.88 23.16
CA THR A 408 13.90 15.96 23.92
C THR A 408 14.58 14.59 24.03
N VAL A 409 13.80 13.55 24.36
CA VAL A 409 14.35 12.19 24.47
C VAL A 409 14.88 11.69 23.13
N SER A 410 14.15 11.92 22.05
CA SER A 410 14.56 11.52 20.70
C SER A 410 15.81 12.26 20.23
N PHE A 411 15.94 13.55 20.57
CA PHE A 411 17.10 14.36 20.21
C PHE A 411 18.38 13.89 20.93
N GLU A 412 18.24 13.53 22.21
CA GLU A 412 19.36 13.14 23.06
C GLU A 412 19.66 11.62 23.06
N ALA A 413 18.85 10.81 22.39
CA ALA A 413 18.90 9.35 22.46
C ALA A 413 20.29 8.81 22.11
N SER A 414 20.90 9.31 21.03
CA SER A 414 22.23 8.88 20.56
C SER A 414 23.35 9.14 21.58
N ASP A 415 23.19 10.16 22.45
CA ASP A 415 24.19 10.56 23.43
C ASP A 415 23.93 9.92 24.80
N LYS A 416 22.73 9.39 25.05
CA LYS A 416 22.27 8.90 26.33
C LYS A 416 21.85 7.41 26.30
N GLY A 417 22.57 6.58 25.56
CA GLY A 417 22.34 5.13 25.54
C GLY A 417 22.33 4.51 26.95
N GLY A 418 21.47 3.51 27.17
CA GLY A 418 21.30 2.85 28.47
C GLY A 418 20.37 3.58 29.43
N THR A 419 19.68 4.65 29.00
CA THR A 419 18.72 5.37 29.85
C THR A 419 17.33 4.71 29.84
N HIS A 420 16.65 4.83 30.99
CA HIS A 420 15.26 4.40 31.13
C HIS A 420 14.39 5.62 31.43
N VAL A 421 13.39 5.86 30.59
CA VAL A 421 12.47 7.00 30.71
C VAL A 421 11.07 6.48 30.98
N GLN A 422 10.48 6.90 32.11
CA GLN A 422 9.12 6.51 32.48
C GLN A 422 8.15 7.65 32.14
N ILE A 423 7.23 7.40 31.24
CA ILE A 423 6.20 8.36 30.82
C ILE A 423 4.97 8.19 31.72
N ASN A 424 4.90 9.00 32.76
CA ASN A 424 3.76 9.10 33.67
C ASN A 424 3.00 10.41 33.46
N ALA A 425 1.91 10.64 34.19
CA ALA A 425 1.10 11.86 34.06
C ALA A 425 1.91 13.14 34.31
N GLY A 426 2.83 13.13 35.31
CA GLY A 426 3.70 14.28 35.60
C GLY A 426 4.64 14.61 34.46
N TYR A 427 5.24 13.60 33.81
CA TYR A 427 6.08 13.76 32.64
C TYR A 427 5.29 14.39 31.46
N VAL A 428 4.07 13.91 31.22
CA VAL A 428 3.19 14.46 30.18
C VAL A 428 2.83 15.91 30.47
N ASP A 429 2.48 16.23 31.71
CA ASP A 429 2.15 17.59 32.09
C ASP A 429 3.35 18.56 31.98
N GLU A 430 4.55 18.11 32.32
CA GLU A 430 5.77 18.92 32.21
C GLU A 430 6.09 19.29 30.76
N HIS A 431 5.98 18.32 29.83
CA HIS A 431 6.39 18.52 28.45
C HIS A 431 5.28 19.07 27.53
N LEU A 432 4.01 18.94 27.95
CA LEU A 432 2.85 19.37 27.14
C LEU A 432 2.01 20.46 27.79
N ALA A 433 2.41 20.99 28.96
CA ALA A 433 1.64 22.01 29.71
C ALA A 433 1.36 23.30 28.91
N GLU A 434 2.29 23.69 28.06
CA GLU A 434 2.15 24.88 27.20
C GLU A 434 1.11 24.67 26.11
N LEU A 435 1.05 23.46 25.53
CA LEU A 435 0.12 23.10 24.46
C LEU A 435 -1.35 23.05 24.92
N SER A 436 -1.58 22.72 26.19
CA SER A 436 -2.93 22.64 26.75
C SER A 436 -3.49 23.98 27.16
N LYS A 437 -2.65 25.05 27.30
CA LYS A 437 -3.02 26.36 27.85
C LYS A 437 -3.10 27.45 26.81
N ASP A 438 -2.37 27.33 25.69
CA ASP A 438 -2.25 28.41 24.70
C ASP A 438 -2.85 27.99 23.36
N GLU A 439 -4.03 28.53 23.03
CA GLU A 439 -4.73 28.25 21.77
C GLU A 439 -3.92 28.68 20.54
N ASP A 440 -3.13 29.76 20.66
CA ASP A 440 -2.31 30.25 19.55
C ASP A 440 -1.08 29.37 19.32
N LEU A 441 -0.40 28.92 20.38
CA LEU A 441 0.70 27.94 20.29
C LEU A 441 0.23 26.60 19.74
N SER A 442 -0.96 26.14 20.13
CA SER A 442 -1.51 24.88 19.60
C SER A 442 -1.85 24.95 18.11
N ARG A 443 -2.16 26.12 17.56
CA ARG A 443 -2.38 26.33 16.12
C ARG A 443 -1.10 26.39 15.28
N TYR A 444 0.02 26.81 15.89
CA TYR A 444 1.30 26.97 15.18
C TYR A 444 2.22 25.76 15.31
N ILE A 445 2.09 24.97 16.39
CA ILE A 445 3.03 23.87 16.71
C ILE A 445 2.41 22.51 16.40
N LEU A 446 1.10 22.38 16.34
CA LEU A 446 0.35 21.15 16.10
C LEU A 446 -0.52 21.26 14.86
#